data_b370ca82e485d1e7bdacc6e5c99d6bbf
#
_entry.id   b370ca82e485d1e7bdacc6e5c99d6bbf
#
_cell.length_a   1.000
_cell.length_b   1.000
_cell.length_c   1.000
_cell.angle_alpha   90.00
_cell.angle_beta   90.00
_cell.angle_gamma   90.00
#
_symmetry.space_group_name_H-M   'P 1'
#
loop_
_entity.id
_entity.type
_entity.pdbx_description
1 polymer ?
#
loop_
_entity_poly.entity_id
_entity_poly.type
_entity_poly.pdbx_seq_one_letter_code
_entity_poly.pdbx_strand_id
1 'polypeptide(L)'
;MTGTATLGGTLVALPEPGTYYLGEQFNFIRADGGVSGQFAKTDFSAFSPFLQFSLAYGANGTRIDVARGASLASAATTPNQRAVAGAADVLAINQGLPKPLTQLFPQQVGGVLDGLSGELHPATALALVEGSRYVRDAALSRRAGATAPGADAGDATGAWVQALGGNSKLDGNANTARTEANSNGLLVGIDREFSGWQVGVLAGTGRTDVKQQDRRAKSKIDNTHFGAYASHTWGGFGLRGGVAWSKHEVKSTRDVAFAGFSDSLSARYDARTRQAFIEAGYRFGGPEAGLEPYLQVARVEVDLKQINERGGAAALHGEVDDTGTTVATAGLRFDKGLKASFQQDSWLHLRGGVGYRRASGDRNQVANLAFANSSTTFVVEGAPIADNAVVAELGLSAWLTPRQQLDLGYSGQYGSESRDHSANVRWSVRF
;
A
#
# COMPACT_ATOMS: atom_id res chain seq x y z
N MET A 1 0.49 -38.08 48.44
CA MET A 1 -0.18 -39.18 49.21
C MET A 1 0.89 -40.11 49.71
N THR A 2 0.82 -40.53 50.97
CA THR A 2 1.79 -41.48 51.58
C THR A 2 1.52 -42.94 51.22
N GLY A 3 0.39 -43.25 50.58
CA GLY A 3 -0.01 -44.59 50.14
C GLY A 3 0.20 -44.83 48.67
N THR A 4 -0.42 -45.91 48.13
CA THR A 4 -0.46 -46.27 46.71
C THR A 4 -1.64 -45.55 45.99
N ALA A 5 -1.50 -45.25 44.71
CA ALA A 5 -2.56 -44.77 43.85
C ALA A 5 -2.81 -45.78 42.72
N THR A 6 -4.09 -46.19 42.53
CA THR A 6 -4.51 -47.03 41.39
C THR A 6 -5.31 -46.15 40.42
N LEU A 7 -4.83 -46.04 39.19
CA LEU A 7 -5.42 -45.20 38.14
C LEU A 7 -6.34 -46.01 37.24
N GLY A 8 -7.45 -45.38 36.80
CA GLY A 8 -8.41 -45.97 35.87
C GLY A 8 -9.46 -44.96 35.44
N GLY A 9 -10.39 -45.40 34.59
CA GLY A 9 -11.48 -44.49 34.12
C GLY A 9 -11.00 -43.42 33.14
N THR A 10 -11.65 -42.27 33.14
CA THR A 10 -11.41 -41.13 32.24
C THR A 10 -10.81 -39.98 33.03
N LEU A 11 -9.71 -39.42 32.52
CA LEU A 11 -9.17 -38.14 32.99
C LEU A 11 -9.76 -37.02 32.11
N VAL A 12 -10.48 -36.09 32.73
CA VAL A 12 -10.93 -34.86 32.11
C VAL A 12 -10.11 -33.71 32.70
N ALA A 13 -9.39 -33.00 31.87
CA ALA A 13 -8.61 -31.83 32.29
C ALA A 13 -9.36 -30.56 31.95
N LEU A 14 -9.52 -29.68 32.94
CA LEU A 14 -10.13 -28.35 32.77
C LEU A 14 -9.03 -27.30 32.92
N PRO A 15 -8.96 -26.31 31.99
CA PRO A 15 -7.99 -25.23 32.09
C PRO A 15 -8.33 -24.30 33.25
N GLU A 16 -7.36 -24.04 34.10
CA GLU A 16 -7.39 -22.89 34.99
C GLU A 16 -6.95 -21.61 34.23
N PRO A 17 -7.36 -20.41 34.71
CA PRO A 17 -6.86 -19.17 34.11
C PRO A 17 -5.33 -19.10 34.15
N GLY A 18 -4.70 -19.06 32.97
CA GLY A 18 -3.24 -19.06 32.85
C GLY A 18 -2.78 -19.35 31.43
N THR A 19 -1.47 -19.41 31.24
CA THR A 19 -0.84 -19.73 29.96
C THR A 19 -0.12 -21.09 30.11
N TYR A 20 -0.41 -22.00 29.21
CA TYR A 20 0.20 -23.32 29.15
C TYR A 20 1.34 -23.30 28.13
N TYR A 21 2.59 -23.41 28.61
CA TYR A 21 3.75 -23.25 27.73
C TYR A 21 4.19 -24.56 27.11
N LEU A 22 4.66 -24.50 25.89
CA LEU A 22 5.33 -25.60 25.22
C LEU A 22 6.55 -26.08 26.04
N GLY A 23 6.66 -27.38 26.27
CA GLY A 23 7.73 -27.98 27.05
C GLY A 23 7.49 -28.02 28.57
N GLU A 24 6.37 -27.46 29.04
CA GLU A 24 6.00 -27.56 30.45
C GLU A 24 5.57 -28.98 30.84
N GLN A 25 5.75 -29.27 32.12
CA GLN A 25 5.40 -30.55 32.74
C GLN A 25 4.64 -30.29 34.03
N PHE A 26 3.46 -30.87 34.15
CA PHE A 26 2.59 -30.73 35.31
C PHE A 26 2.47 -32.06 36.04
N ASN A 27 3.15 -32.20 37.19
CA ASN A 27 2.98 -33.33 38.07
C ASN A 27 1.66 -33.18 38.85
N PHE A 28 0.64 -33.99 38.56
CA PHE A 28 -0.67 -33.88 39.19
C PHE A 28 -1.02 -35.01 40.14
N ILE A 29 -0.30 -36.16 40.04
CA ILE A 29 -0.40 -37.26 41.00
C ILE A 29 1.00 -37.60 41.49
N ARG A 30 1.12 -37.72 42.81
CA ARG A 30 2.29 -38.25 43.49
C ARG A 30 1.85 -39.19 44.64
N ALA A 31 2.36 -40.43 44.64
CA ALA A 31 2.08 -41.44 45.64
C ALA A 31 3.38 -42.13 46.05
N ASP A 32 3.77 -41.98 47.34
CA ASP A 32 5.05 -42.47 47.83
C ASP A 32 5.11 -44.02 47.88
N GLY A 33 3.92 -44.68 47.96
CA GLY A 33 3.77 -46.12 47.89
C GLY A 33 3.66 -46.66 46.44
N GLY A 34 3.77 -45.80 45.45
CA GLY A 34 3.72 -46.19 44.03
C GLY A 34 2.38 -45.88 43.34
N VAL A 35 2.47 -45.74 42.00
CA VAL A 35 1.31 -45.55 41.10
C VAL A 35 1.17 -46.77 40.21
N SER A 36 -0.05 -47.32 40.12
CA SER A 36 -0.38 -48.47 39.28
C SER A 36 -1.60 -48.19 38.39
N GLY A 37 -1.73 -48.92 37.27
CA GLY A 37 -2.81 -48.69 36.29
C GLY A 37 -2.55 -47.45 35.41
N GLN A 38 -3.50 -47.19 34.53
CA GLN A 38 -3.50 -46.02 33.62
C GLN A 38 -4.94 -45.55 33.40
N PHE A 39 -5.12 -44.27 33.03
CA PHE A 39 -6.41 -43.80 32.59
C PHE A 39 -6.79 -44.43 31.24
N ALA A 40 -8.02 -44.95 31.14
CA ALA A 40 -8.52 -45.57 29.92
C ALA A 40 -8.77 -44.55 28.81
N LYS A 41 -9.10 -43.32 29.19
CA LYS A 41 -9.33 -42.18 28.28
C LYS A 41 -8.80 -40.90 28.90
N THR A 42 -8.42 -39.96 28.00
CA THR A 42 -8.05 -38.60 28.36
C THR A 42 -8.86 -37.62 27.55
N ASP A 43 -9.33 -36.57 28.17
CA ASP A 43 -10.06 -35.46 27.52
C ASP A 43 -9.39 -34.12 27.86
N PHE A 44 -8.79 -33.50 26.82
CA PHE A 44 -8.17 -32.19 26.85
C PHE A 44 -8.89 -31.21 25.90
N SER A 45 -10.11 -31.51 25.48
CA SER A 45 -10.86 -30.74 24.47
C SER A 45 -11.16 -29.28 24.88
N ALA A 46 -11.06 -29.00 26.18
CA ALA A 46 -11.21 -27.62 26.69
C ALA A 46 -10.00 -26.72 26.42
N PHE A 47 -8.87 -27.27 26.01
CA PHE A 47 -7.65 -26.53 25.69
C PHE A 47 -7.57 -26.20 24.19
N SER A 48 -6.66 -25.28 23.86
CA SER A 48 -6.34 -24.98 22.46
C SER A 48 -5.87 -26.22 21.71
N PRO A 49 -6.36 -26.50 20.48
CA PRO A 49 -5.90 -27.63 19.69
C PRO A 49 -4.46 -27.47 19.18
N PHE A 50 -3.86 -26.29 19.30
CA PHE A 50 -2.46 -26.02 18.96
C PHE A 50 -1.49 -26.46 20.08
N LEU A 51 -2.03 -26.92 21.19
CA LEU A 51 -1.32 -27.62 22.25
C LEU A 51 -1.70 -29.12 22.24
N GLN A 52 -0.72 -29.96 22.42
CA GLN A 52 -0.91 -31.41 22.64
C GLN A 52 -0.49 -31.76 24.07
N PHE A 53 -1.39 -32.37 24.78
CA PHE A 53 -1.15 -32.85 26.13
C PHE A 53 -1.00 -34.40 26.10
N SER A 54 0.04 -34.90 26.76
CA SER A 54 0.28 -36.33 26.89
C SER A 54 0.58 -36.70 28.33
N LEU A 55 0.14 -37.89 28.74
CA LEU A 55 0.40 -38.40 30.09
C LEU A 55 1.69 -39.22 30.09
N ALA A 56 2.55 -38.94 31.06
CA ALA A 56 3.71 -39.76 31.38
C ALA A 56 3.52 -40.40 32.75
N TYR A 57 3.56 -41.72 32.78
CA TYR A 57 3.38 -42.52 33.98
C TYR A 57 4.74 -42.92 34.53
N GLY A 58 5.00 -42.58 35.79
CA GLY A 58 6.19 -43.00 36.53
C GLY A 58 5.85 -43.86 37.72
N ALA A 59 6.86 -44.49 38.36
CA ALA A 59 6.68 -45.39 39.47
C ALA A 59 5.93 -44.77 40.65
N ASN A 60 6.16 -43.49 40.93
CA ASN A 60 5.61 -42.79 42.10
C ASN A 60 4.78 -41.53 41.70
N GLY A 61 4.43 -41.35 40.41
CA GLY A 61 3.65 -40.20 40.00
C GLY A 61 3.25 -40.22 38.53
N THR A 62 2.31 -39.35 38.20
CA THR A 62 1.86 -39.12 36.82
C THR A 62 1.94 -37.62 36.52
N ARG A 63 2.45 -37.32 35.33
CA ARG A 63 2.57 -35.93 34.87
C ARG A 63 1.91 -35.74 33.49
N ILE A 64 1.56 -34.53 33.20
CA ILE A 64 1.15 -34.06 31.87
C ILE A 64 2.33 -33.34 31.23
N ASP A 65 2.72 -33.78 30.04
CA ASP A 65 3.70 -33.10 29.19
C ASP A 65 2.97 -32.28 28.14
N VAL A 66 3.40 -31.01 27.92
CA VAL A 66 2.81 -30.08 26.95
C VAL A 66 3.70 -29.97 25.73
N ALA A 67 3.18 -30.36 24.57
CA ALA A 67 3.87 -30.29 23.29
C ALA A 67 3.07 -29.45 22.28
N ARG A 68 3.66 -29.21 21.12
CA ARG A 68 2.95 -28.53 20.00
C ARG A 68 1.90 -29.51 19.43
N GLY A 69 0.66 -29.05 19.30
CA GLY A 69 -0.47 -29.76 18.72
C GLY A 69 -0.61 -29.56 17.22
N ALA A 70 -1.81 -29.22 16.77
CA ALA A 70 -2.09 -28.89 15.38
C ALA A 70 -1.26 -27.69 14.90
N SER A 71 -0.98 -27.62 13.59
CA SER A 71 -0.34 -26.44 13.00
C SER A 71 -1.29 -25.26 12.93
N LEU A 72 -0.80 -24.04 13.11
CA LEU A 72 -1.57 -22.82 12.90
C LEU A 72 -2.08 -22.73 11.46
N ALA A 73 -1.31 -23.27 10.50
CA ALA A 73 -1.67 -23.31 9.10
C ALA A 73 -2.97 -24.12 8.84
N SER A 74 -3.34 -25.05 9.73
CA SER A 74 -4.60 -25.80 9.62
C SER A 74 -5.86 -24.94 9.82
N ALA A 75 -5.72 -23.80 10.50
CA ALA A 75 -6.80 -22.83 10.73
C ALA A 75 -6.72 -21.60 9.83
N ALA A 76 -5.70 -21.51 8.97
CA ALA A 76 -5.51 -20.43 8.03
C ALA A 76 -6.40 -20.60 6.79
N THR A 77 -7.12 -19.55 6.40
CA THR A 77 -8.10 -19.60 5.30
C THR A 77 -7.60 -18.93 4.03
N THR A 78 -6.71 -17.91 4.15
CA THR A 78 -6.20 -17.15 3.00
C THR A 78 -4.75 -17.49 2.67
N PRO A 79 -4.25 -17.18 1.46
CA PRO A 79 -2.84 -17.38 1.11
C PRO A 79 -1.88 -16.67 2.07
N ASN A 80 -2.10 -15.38 2.38
CA ASN A 80 -1.26 -14.64 3.32
C ASN A 80 -1.26 -15.28 4.72
N GLN A 81 -2.43 -15.67 5.22
CA GLN A 81 -2.53 -16.36 6.52
C GLN A 81 -1.75 -17.68 6.53
N ARG A 82 -1.85 -18.50 5.47
CA ARG A 82 -1.10 -19.77 5.37
C ARG A 82 0.41 -19.55 5.35
N ALA A 83 0.87 -18.53 4.62
CA ALA A 83 2.30 -18.19 4.56
C ALA A 83 2.84 -17.77 5.93
N VAL A 84 2.15 -16.86 6.61
CA VAL A 84 2.50 -16.39 7.97
C VAL A 84 2.45 -17.54 8.97
N ALA A 85 1.40 -18.38 8.95
CA ALA A 85 1.26 -19.52 9.85
C ALA A 85 2.39 -20.52 9.68
N GLY A 86 2.77 -20.86 8.45
CA GLY A 86 3.88 -21.76 8.17
C GLY A 86 5.21 -21.28 8.77
N ALA A 87 5.49 -19.96 8.65
CA ALA A 87 6.66 -19.38 9.28
C ALA A 87 6.56 -19.35 10.82
N ALA A 88 5.37 -19.08 11.37
CA ALA A 88 5.14 -19.06 12.82
C ALA A 88 5.23 -20.46 13.45
N ASP A 89 4.79 -21.50 12.75
CA ASP A 89 4.83 -22.88 13.21
C ASP A 89 6.25 -23.43 13.43
N VAL A 90 7.26 -22.88 12.73
CA VAL A 90 8.66 -23.31 12.84
C VAL A 90 9.50 -22.44 13.78
N LEU A 91 8.93 -21.39 14.36
CA LEU A 91 9.63 -20.55 15.33
C LEU A 91 10.03 -21.36 16.57
N ALA A 92 11.23 -21.09 17.11
CA ALA A 92 11.68 -21.70 18.35
C ALA A 92 10.86 -21.21 19.55
N ILE A 93 10.60 -22.07 20.50
CA ILE A 93 9.72 -21.84 21.66
C ILE A 93 10.15 -20.58 22.47
N ASN A 94 11.45 -20.29 22.53
CA ASN A 94 12.01 -19.17 23.28
C ASN A 94 11.92 -17.82 22.55
N GLN A 95 11.39 -17.76 21.32
CA GLN A 95 11.31 -16.54 20.53
C GLN A 95 10.12 -15.61 20.89
N GLY A 96 9.39 -15.91 21.94
CA GLY A 96 8.33 -15.06 22.47
C GLY A 96 6.96 -15.22 21.80
N LEU A 97 6.91 -15.27 20.47
CA LEU A 97 5.66 -15.37 19.69
C LEU A 97 4.97 -16.74 19.72
N PRO A 98 5.67 -17.92 19.69
CA PRO A 98 5.01 -19.22 19.71
C PRO A 98 4.14 -19.47 20.94
N LYS A 99 4.58 -19.02 22.12
CA LYS A 99 3.84 -19.22 23.36
C LYS A 99 2.41 -18.67 23.32
N PRO A 100 2.17 -17.37 23.01
CA PRO A 100 0.82 -16.83 22.92
C PRO A 100 0.04 -17.39 21.73
N LEU A 101 0.69 -17.72 20.61
CA LEU A 101 -0.01 -18.28 19.44
C LEU A 101 -0.63 -19.64 19.70
N THR A 102 0.04 -20.50 20.48
CA THR A 102 -0.50 -21.83 20.82
C THR A 102 -1.67 -21.79 21.80
N GLN A 103 -1.97 -20.65 22.41
CA GLN A 103 -3.15 -20.46 23.26
C GLN A 103 -4.43 -20.11 22.48
N LEU A 104 -4.32 -19.82 21.21
CA LEU A 104 -5.45 -19.40 20.37
C LEU A 104 -6.39 -20.59 20.08
N PHE A 105 -7.66 -20.27 19.84
CA PHE A 105 -8.60 -21.21 19.24
C PHE A 105 -8.72 -20.94 17.73
N PRO A 106 -9.11 -21.94 16.91
CA PRO A 106 -9.12 -21.85 15.45
C PRO A 106 -9.81 -20.60 14.89
N GLN A 107 -10.93 -20.17 15.50
CA GLN A 107 -11.70 -18.99 15.09
C GLN A 107 -10.96 -17.66 15.32
N GLN A 108 -9.92 -17.64 16.15
CA GLN A 108 -9.12 -16.44 16.47
C GLN A 108 -7.90 -16.32 15.56
N VAL A 109 -7.43 -17.43 14.98
CA VAL A 109 -6.15 -17.52 14.28
C VAL A 109 -6.10 -16.62 13.06
N GLY A 110 -7.15 -16.60 12.24
CA GLY A 110 -7.16 -15.81 11.00
C GLY A 110 -6.86 -14.33 11.24
N GLY A 111 -7.57 -13.69 12.17
CA GLY A 111 -7.34 -12.27 12.48
C GLY A 111 -5.97 -11.97 13.08
N VAL A 112 -5.41 -12.93 13.85
CA VAL A 112 -4.06 -12.81 14.42
C VAL A 112 -2.99 -12.92 13.32
N LEU A 113 -3.11 -13.92 12.43
CA LEU A 113 -2.20 -14.09 11.29
C LEU A 113 -2.23 -12.89 10.34
N ASP A 114 -3.40 -12.33 10.13
CA ASP A 114 -3.59 -11.10 9.39
C ASP A 114 -2.80 -9.94 10.01
N GLY A 115 -2.89 -9.76 11.33
CA GLY A 115 -2.13 -8.75 12.06
C GLY A 115 -0.61 -8.97 12.02
N LEU A 116 -0.16 -10.22 11.89
CA LEU A 116 1.25 -10.62 11.81
C LEU A 116 1.83 -10.51 10.39
N SER A 117 1.00 -10.37 9.35
CA SER A 117 1.42 -10.51 7.96
C SER A 117 2.40 -9.47 7.46
N GLY A 118 2.40 -8.25 8.03
CA GLY A 118 3.20 -7.15 7.49
C GLY A 118 2.71 -6.61 6.14
N GLU A 119 1.46 -6.86 5.78
CA GLU A 119 0.82 -6.45 4.53
C GLU A 119 0.91 -4.93 4.26
N LEU A 120 1.14 -4.13 5.29
CA LEU A 120 1.37 -2.68 5.14
C LEU A 120 2.52 -2.35 4.19
N HIS A 121 3.56 -3.18 4.13
CA HIS A 121 4.75 -2.91 3.31
C HIS A 121 4.46 -3.01 1.81
N PRO A 122 3.88 -4.10 1.27
CA PRO A 122 3.45 -4.13 -0.12
C PRO A 122 2.33 -3.11 -0.42
N ALA A 123 1.43 -2.82 0.53
CA ALA A 123 0.43 -1.77 0.37
C ALA A 123 1.05 -0.36 0.28
N THR A 124 2.18 -0.12 0.96
CA THR A 124 2.95 1.13 0.84
C THR A 124 3.56 1.27 -0.55
N ALA A 125 4.16 0.20 -1.12
CA ALA A 125 4.68 0.20 -2.48
C ALA A 125 3.58 0.52 -3.51
N LEU A 126 2.42 -0.09 -3.36
CA LEU A 126 1.27 0.16 -4.19
C LEU A 126 0.82 1.63 -4.16
N ALA A 127 0.76 2.24 -2.98
CA ALA A 127 0.42 3.65 -2.85
C ALA A 127 1.42 4.57 -3.55
N LEU A 128 2.72 4.19 -3.62
CA LEU A 128 3.75 4.93 -4.37
C LEU A 128 3.56 4.78 -5.88
N VAL A 129 3.18 3.60 -6.39
CA VAL A 129 2.85 3.39 -7.80
C VAL A 129 1.67 4.28 -8.21
N GLU A 130 0.56 4.24 -7.47
CA GLU A 130 -0.63 5.03 -7.78
C GLU A 130 -0.38 6.54 -7.61
N GLY A 131 0.35 6.95 -6.56
CA GLY A 131 0.71 8.35 -6.31
C GLY A 131 1.66 8.96 -7.35
N SER A 132 2.39 8.13 -8.11
CA SER A 132 3.32 8.60 -9.16
C SER A 132 2.64 9.45 -10.24
N ARG A 133 1.33 9.26 -10.45
CA ARG A 133 0.54 10.01 -11.43
C ARG A 133 0.52 11.51 -11.16
N TYR A 134 0.55 11.96 -9.92
CA TYR A 134 0.44 13.39 -9.60
C TYR A 134 1.56 14.22 -10.23
N VAL A 135 2.78 13.69 -10.24
CA VAL A 135 3.94 14.33 -10.89
C VAL A 135 3.82 14.27 -12.41
N ARG A 136 3.39 13.13 -12.96
CA ARG A 136 3.15 12.96 -14.40
C ARG A 136 2.08 13.90 -14.93
N ASP A 137 0.94 13.98 -14.24
CA ASP A 137 -0.19 14.81 -14.65
C ASP A 137 0.18 16.31 -14.60
N ALA A 138 0.99 16.73 -13.62
CA ALA A 138 1.54 18.08 -13.56
C ALA A 138 2.42 18.39 -14.77
N ALA A 139 3.32 17.49 -15.17
CA ALA A 139 4.19 17.62 -16.34
C ALA A 139 3.39 17.65 -17.65
N LEU A 140 2.48 16.67 -17.86
CA LEU A 140 1.67 16.55 -19.09
C LEU A 140 0.64 17.67 -19.26
N SER A 141 0.26 18.35 -18.19
CA SER A 141 -0.63 19.50 -18.25
C SER A 141 0.04 20.76 -18.82
N ARG A 142 1.38 20.76 -18.98
CA ARG A 142 2.13 21.82 -19.66
C ARG A 142 2.08 21.60 -21.16
N ARG A 143 1.58 22.59 -21.90
CA ARG A 143 1.37 22.52 -23.36
C ARG A 143 2.11 23.62 -24.09
N ALA A 144 2.86 23.25 -25.14
CA ALA A 144 3.42 24.22 -26.07
C ALA A 144 2.31 25.06 -26.71
N GLY A 145 2.57 26.35 -26.90
CA GLY A 145 1.63 27.26 -27.55
C GLY A 145 0.39 27.63 -26.74
N ALA A 146 0.28 27.26 -25.44
CA ALA A 146 -0.79 27.73 -24.58
C ALA A 146 -0.53 29.19 -24.19
N THR A 147 -0.92 30.14 -25.05
CA THR A 147 -0.80 31.61 -24.82
C THR A 147 -2.13 32.21 -24.41
N ALA A 148 -2.08 33.33 -23.69
CA ALA A 148 -3.27 34.13 -23.45
C ALA A 148 -3.84 34.68 -24.78
N PRO A 149 -5.15 34.93 -24.85
CA PRO A 149 -5.73 35.58 -25.99
C PRO A 149 -5.00 36.91 -26.25
N GLY A 150 -4.54 37.14 -27.51
CA GLY A 150 -3.84 38.36 -27.93
C GLY A 150 -2.36 38.46 -27.51
N ALA A 151 -1.75 37.42 -26.93
CA ALA A 151 -0.32 37.42 -26.65
C ALA A 151 0.50 36.86 -27.81
N ASP A 152 1.66 37.44 -28.09
CA ASP A 152 2.58 36.97 -29.13
C ASP A 152 3.11 35.57 -28.77
N ALA A 153 3.06 34.65 -29.73
CA ALA A 153 3.66 33.32 -29.66
C ALA A 153 5.16 33.45 -29.97
N GLY A 154 5.93 33.89 -29.01
CA GLY A 154 7.40 33.98 -29.09
C GLY A 154 8.06 32.99 -28.12
N ASP A 155 9.39 32.86 -28.21
CA ASP A 155 10.21 32.13 -27.26
C ASP A 155 10.01 32.71 -25.84
N ALA A 156 9.20 32.06 -25.04
CA ALA A 156 8.85 32.54 -23.69
C ALA A 156 9.39 31.56 -22.64
N THR A 157 9.89 32.09 -21.56
CA THR A 157 10.21 31.34 -20.35
C THR A 157 9.00 31.39 -19.40
N GLY A 158 8.61 30.27 -18.85
CA GLY A 158 7.53 30.15 -17.88
C GLY A 158 8.01 29.58 -16.55
N ALA A 159 7.42 30.03 -15.47
CA ALA A 159 7.55 29.42 -14.17
C ALA A 159 6.17 29.12 -13.61
N TRP A 160 6.07 28.05 -12.82
CA TRP A 160 4.80 27.64 -12.22
C TRP A 160 4.97 27.00 -10.85
N VAL A 161 3.95 27.11 -10.05
CA VAL A 161 3.81 26.43 -8.78
C VAL A 161 2.45 25.76 -8.73
N GLN A 162 2.41 24.51 -8.23
CA GLN A 162 1.19 23.71 -8.11
C GLN A 162 1.10 23.07 -6.74
N ALA A 163 0.04 23.38 -6.01
CA ALA A 163 -0.38 22.60 -4.85
C ALA A 163 -1.33 21.49 -5.28
N LEU A 164 -1.21 20.32 -4.67
CA LEU A 164 -2.05 19.17 -4.95
C LEU A 164 -2.45 18.44 -3.68
N GLY A 165 -3.60 17.79 -3.74
CA GLY A 165 -4.10 16.87 -2.73
C GLY A 165 -4.85 15.73 -3.38
N GLY A 166 -4.72 14.52 -2.83
CA GLY A 166 -5.41 13.34 -3.34
C GLY A 166 -5.73 12.35 -2.23
N ASN A 167 -6.77 11.58 -2.47
CA ASN A 167 -7.19 10.46 -1.62
C ASN A 167 -7.42 9.26 -2.53
N SER A 168 -6.74 8.17 -2.23
CA SER A 168 -6.89 6.89 -2.89
C SER A 168 -7.41 5.84 -1.91
N LYS A 169 -8.37 5.03 -2.34
CA LYS A 169 -8.93 3.91 -1.60
C LYS A 169 -8.85 2.67 -2.48
N LEU A 170 -8.23 1.63 -1.94
CA LEU A 170 -8.22 0.31 -2.50
C LEU A 170 -9.04 -0.57 -1.59
N ASP A 171 -10.09 -1.14 -2.11
CA ASP A 171 -10.89 -2.10 -1.39
C ASP A 171 -10.09 -3.41 -1.29
N GLY A 172 -10.02 -3.96 -0.09
CA GLY A 172 -9.38 -5.26 0.12
C GLY A 172 -10.22 -6.40 -0.47
N ASN A 173 -9.65 -7.58 -0.44
CA ASN A 173 -10.34 -8.82 -0.79
C ASN A 173 -10.25 -9.82 0.38
N ALA A 174 -10.56 -11.10 0.15
CA ALA A 174 -10.45 -12.11 1.20
C ALA A 174 -9.02 -12.27 1.76
N ASN A 175 -7.98 -11.93 0.96
CA ASN A 175 -6.57 -12.08 1.32
C ASN A 175 -5.92 -10.79 1.82
N THR A 176 -6.44 -9.63 1.42
CA THR A 176 -5.81 -8.32 1.64
C THR A 176 -6.76 -7.32 2.27
N ALA A 177 -6.25 -6.45 3.14
CA ALA A 177 -7.03 -5.44 3.81
C ALA A 177 -7.28 -4.21 2.93
N ARG A 178 -8.36 -3.48 3.24
CA ARG A 178 -8.58 -2.16 2.67
C ARG A 178 -7.40 -1.24 2.99
N THR A 179 -6.93 -0.53 1.96
CA THR A 179 -5.85 0.45 2.06
C THR A 179 -6.36 1.83 1.66
N GLU A 180 -6.10 2.83 2.49
CA GLU A 180 -6.37 4.24 2.20
C GLU A 180 -5.06 5.01 2.15
N ALA A 181 -4.85 5.82 1.10
CA ALA A 181 -3.70 6.69 0.96
C ALA A 181 -4.14 8.14 0.76
N ASN A 182 -3.66 9.04 1.62
CA ASN A 182 -3.89 10.48 1.51
C ASN A 182 -2.58 11.17 1.16
N SER A 183 -2.56 11.87 0.04
CA SER A 183 -1.39 12.56 -0.48
C SER A 183 -1.63 14.05 -0.57
N ASN A 184 -0.61 14.84 -0.25
CA ASN A 184 -0.56 16.28 -0.50
C ASN A 184 0.86 16.67 -0.90
N GLY A 185 0.99 17.77 -1.65
CA GLY A 185 2.31 18.18 -2.11
C GLY A 185 2.32 19.54 -2.80
N LEU A 186 3.53 20.02 -3.02
CA LEU A 186 3.84 21.21 -3.76
C LEU A 186 4.87 20.87 -4.83
N LEU A 187 4.57 21.24 -6.07
CA LEU A 187 5.46 21.12 -7.22
C LEU A 187 5.77 22.52 -7.74
N VAL A 188 6.99 22.72 -8.18
CA VAL A 188 7.44 23.94 -8.87
C VAL A 188 8.14 23.54 -10.15
N GLY A 189 8.08 24.37 -11.18
CA GLY A 189 8.80 24.09 -12.41
C GLY A 189 9.09 25.36 -13.18
N ILE A 190 10.04 25.22 -14.09
CA ILE A 190 10.42 26.23 -15.08
C ILE A 190 10.46 25.55 -16.43
N ASP A 191 9.94 26.22 -17.43
CA ASP A 191 9.97 25.75 -18.81
C ASP A 191 10.28 26.88 -19.78
N ARG A 192 10.80 26.52 -20.93
CA ARG A 192 11.10 27.45 -22.02
C ARG A 192 10.53 26.90 -23.32
N GLU A 193 9.92 27.79 -24.07
CA GLU A 193 9.47 27.51 -25.42
C GLU A 193 10.53 28.02 -26.41
N PHE A 194 10.96 27.16 -27.34
CA PHE A 194 11.83 27.52 -28.45
C PHE A 194 11.51 26.63 -29.67
N SER A 195 11.44 27.24 -30.82
CA SER A 195 11.13 26.51 -32.09
C SER A 195 9.90 25.60 -31.99
N GLY A 196 8.87 26.04 -31.23
CA GLY A 196 7.63 25.28 -31.03
C GLY A 196 7.71 24.13 -30.02
N TRP A 197 8.90 23.84 -29.46
CA TRP A 197 9.08 22.91 -28.34
C TRP A 197 8.98 23.66 -27.01
N GLN A 198 8.19 23.15 -26.10
CA GLN A 198 8.26 23.53 -24.70
C GLN A 198 9.04 22.46 -23.94
N VAL A 199 10.16 22.84 -23.32
CA VAL A 199 10.99 21.95 -22.51
C VAL A 199 11.09 22.51 -21.11
N GLY A 200 10.92 21.66 -20.11
CA GLY A 200 10.93 22.10 -18.72
C GLY A 200 11.45 21.06 -17.75
N VAL A 201 11.73 21.55 -16.55
CA VAL A 201 12.08 20.74 -15.39
C VAL A 201 11.14 21.06 -14.24
N LEU A 202 10.97 20.12 -13.36
CA LEU A 202 10.18 20.28 -12.15
C LEU A 202 10.89 19.67 -10.93
N ALA A 203 10.57 20.24 -9.78
CA ALA A 203 10.92 19.68 -8.48
C ALA A 203 9.74 19.83 -7.53
N GLY A 204 9.71 19.04 -6.46
CA GLY A 204 8.64 19.16 -5.50
C GLY A 204 8.82 18.31 -4.26
N THR A 205 7.93 18.54 -3.32
CA THR A 205 7.87 17.80 -2.06
C THR A 205 6.43 17.51 -1.71
N GLY A 206 6.22 16.44 -0.95
CA GLY A 206 4.88 16.04 -0.51
C GLY A 206 4.92 15.06 0.63
N ARG A 207 3.74 14.73 1.09
CA ARG A 207 3.53 13.70 2.10
C ARG A 207 2.41 12.77 1.69
N THR A 208 2.59 11.48 1.98
CA THR A 208 1.56 10.46 1.80
C THR A 208 1.39 9.70 3.11
N ASP A 209 0.16 9.62 3.59
CA ASP A 209 -0.23 8.79 4.74
C ASP A 209 -1.00 7.58 4.21
N VAL A 210 -0.45 6.38 4.41
CA VAL A 210 -1.09 5.09 4.05
C VAL A 210 -1.62 4.44 5.32
N LYS A 211 -2.86 3.93 5.28
CA LYS A 211 -3.52 3.29 6.42
C LYS A 211 -4.21 2.00 6.02
N GLN A 212 -4.05 0.99 6.84
CA GLN A 212 -4.80 -0.26 6.84
C GLN A 212 -5.47 -0.39 8.21
N GLN A 213 -6.70 0.10 8.32
CA GLN A 213 -7.38 0.23 9.61
C GLN A 213 -7.64 -1.14 10.26
N ASP A 214 -8.04 -2.13 9.46
CA ASP A 214 -8.32 -3.49 9.93
C ASP A 214 -7.04 -4.22 10.42
N ARG A 215 -5.86 -3.76 10.02
CA ARG A 215 -4.55 -4.29 10.43
C ARG A 215 -3.88 -3.43 11.51
N ARG A 216 -4.49 -2.33 11.95
CA ARG A 216 -3.89 -1.33 12.86
C ARG A 216 -2.49 -0.90 12.41
N ALA A 217 -2.34 -0.70 11.10
CA ALA A 217 -1.07 -0.43 10.47
C ALA A 217 -1.13 0.87 9.65
N LYS A 218 -0.04 1.63 9.66
CA LYS A 218 0.08 2.88 8.91
C LYS A 218 1.52 3.16 8.51
N SER A 219 1.68 3.81 7.34
CA SER A 219 2.95 4.39 6.87
C SER A 219 2.80 5.88 6.67
N LYS A 220 3.78 6.64 7.10
CA LYS A 220 3.97 8.06 6.76
C LYS A 220 5.14 8.16 5.82
N ILE A 221 4.96 8.84 4.70
CA ILE A 221 5.93 8.90 3.62
C ILE A 221 6.20 10.37 3.31
N ASP A 222 7.44 10.80 3.49
CA ASP A 222 7.91 12.10 3.05
C ASP A 222 8.49 11.94 1.64
N ASN A 223 7.96 12.70 0.67
CA ASN A 223 8.26 12.57 -0.77
C ASN A 223 9.07 13.75 -1.28
N THR A 224 10.08 13.49 -2.11
CA THR A 224 10.81 14.49 -2.88
C THR A 224 10.80 14.08 -4.35
N HIS A 225 10.43 15.00 -5.23
CA HIS A 225 10.21 14.73 -6.65
C HIS A 225 11.12 15.60 -7.53
N PHE A 226 11.60 15.02 -8.63
CA PHE A 226 12.30 15.69 -9.71
C PHE A 226 11.79 15.14 -11.04
N GLY A 227 11.78 15.99 -12.07
CA GLY A 227 11.38 15.55 -13.40
C GLY A 227 11.80 16.49 -14.50
N ALA A 228 11.76 15.99 -15.71
CA ALA A 228 11.94 16.75 -16.94
C ALA A 228 10.82 16.36 -17.92
N TYR A 229 10.36 17.32 -18.69
CA TYR A 229 9.29 17.13 -19.65
C TYR A 229 9.50 17.96 -20.90
N ALA A 230 8.89 17.51 -21.98
CA ALA A 230 8.84 18.23 -23.24
C ALA A 230 7.47 18.08 -23.91
N SER A 231 7.06 19.08 -24.67
CA SER A 231 5.87 19.00 -25.52
C SER A 231 6.08 19.77 -26.82
N HIS A 232 5.41 19.31 -27.88
CA HIS A 232 5.37 19.99 -29.17
C HIS A 232 3.98 19.82 -29.81
N THR A 233 3.58 20.79 -30.63
CA THR A 233 2.32 20.75 -31.36
C THR A 233 2.58 21.03 -32.84
N TRP A 234 2.14 20.12 -33.73
CA TRP A 234 2.18 20.26 -35.18
C TRP A 234 0.74 20.37 -35.72
N GLY A 235 0.27 21.60 -35.93
CA GLY A 235 -1.14 21.80 -36.27
C GLY A 235 -2.06 21.30 -35.16
N GLY A 236 -2.89 20.31 -35.43
CA GLY A 236 -3.74 19.66 -34.43
C GLY A 236 -3.06 18.57 -33.63
N PHE A 237 -1.94 18.00 -34.08
CA PHE A 237 -1.25 16.89 -33.42
C PHE A 237 -0.33 17.41 -32.30
N GLY A 238 -0.56 16.93 -31.09
CA GLY A 238 0.26 17.24 -29.92
C GLY A 238 0.98 16.00 -29.41
N LEU A 239 2.27 16.12 -29.09
CA LEU A 239 3.10 15.12 -28.45
C LEU A 239 3.66 15.68 -27.15
N ARG A 240 3.54 14.93 -26.07
CA ARG A 240 4.01 15.31 -24.73
C ARG A 240 4.68 14.11 -24.07
N GLY A 241 5.68 14.36 -23.27
CA GLY A 241 6.33 13.28 -22.55
C GLY A 241 7.33 13.78 -21.53
N GLY A 242 7.86 12.84 -20.76
CA GLY A 242 8.84 13.17 -19.74
C GLY A 242 9.30 11.98 -18.95
N VAL A 243 10.18 12.29 -18.01
CA VAL A 243 10.71 11.36 -17.01
C VAL A 243 10.61 12.01 -15.64
N ALA A 244 10.36 11.19 -14.62
CA ALA A 244 10.40 11.67 -13.25
C ALA A 244 11.03 10.65 -12.33
N TRP A 245 11.66 11.15 -11.30
CA TRP A 245 12.28 10.40 -10.23
C TRP A 245 11.80 10.95 -8.89
N SER A 246 11.48 10.04 -7.96
CA SER A 246 11.05 10.41 -6.61
C SER A 246 11.80 9.61 -5.57
N LYS A 247 12.22 10.28 -4.50
CA LYS A 247 12.73 9.67 -3.28
C LYS A 247 11.65 9.72 -2.22
N HIS A 248 11.49 8.63 -1.48
CA HIS A 248 10.51 8.47 -0.43
C HIS A 248 11.20 8.02 0.86
N GLU A 249 10.92 8.71 1.96
CA GLU A 249 11.34 8.30 3.30
C GLU A 249 10.11 7.77 4.04
N VAL A 250 10.08 6.45 4.26
CA VAL A 250 8.94 5.74 4.85
C VAL A 250 9.16 5.50 6.34
N LYS A 251 8.15 5.85 7.13
CA LYS A 251 8.06 5.53 8.56
C LYS A 251 6.79 4.72 8.77
N SER A 252 6.93 3.41 9.00
CA SER A 252 5.82 2.50 9.24
C SER A 252 5.63 2.24 10.74
N THR A 253 4.38 2.01 11.14
CA THR A 253 4.02 1.53 12.47
C THR A 253 2.91 0.50 12.32
N ARG A 254 2.98 -0.56 13.14
CA ARG A 254 2.03 -1.67 13.14
C ARG A 254 1.83 -2.16 14.57
N ASP A 255 0.59 -2.26 15.03
CA ASP A 255 0.26 -2.77 16.36
C ASP A 255 -0.34 -4.17 16.22
N VAL A 256 0.28 -5.14 16.87
CA VAL A 256 -0.17 -6.53 16.91
C VAL A 256 -0.62 -6.84 18.34
N ALA A 257 -1.90 -7.12 18.52
CA ALA A 257 -2.45 -7.43 19.83
C ALA A 257 -3.49 -8.55 19.74
N PHE A 258 -3.32 -9.56 20.59
CA PHE A 258 -4.27 -10.64 20.82
C PHE A 258 -4.10 -11.18 22.26
N ALA A 259 -4.91 -12.15 22.66
CA ALA A 259 -4.91 -12.62 24.04
C ALA A 259 -3.50 -13.03 24.52
N GLY A 260 -3.01 -12.37 25.57
CA GLY A 260 -1.70 -12.64 26.15
C GLY A 260 -0.50 -12.09 25.38
N PHE A 261 -0.72 -11.26 24.33
CA PHE A 261 0.35 -10.69 23.50
C PHE A 261 0.04 -9.28 23.01
N SER A 262 1.03 -8.39 23.04
CA SER A 262 0.93 -7.05 22.48
C SER A 262 2.31 -6.51 22.11
N ASP A 263 2.51 -6.19 20.82
CA ASP A 263 3.70 -5.53 20.29
C ASP A 263 3.31 -4.28 19.51
N SER A 264 4.10 -3.21 19.68
CA SER A 264 4.03 -2.01 18.83
C SER A 264 5.31 -1.91 18.00
N LEU A 265 5.18 -2.10 16.70
CA LEU A 265 6.27 -2.31 15.77
C LEU A 265 6.49 -1.06 14.93
N SER A 266 7.74 -0.78 14.58
CA SER A 266 8.09 0.35 13.72
C SER A 266 9.27 0.03 12.83
N ALA A 267 9.26 0.59 11.59
CA ALA A 267 10.41 0.57 10.70
C ALA A 267 10.61 1.92 10.02
N ARG A 268 11.84 2.17 9.57
CA ARG A 268 12.20 3.28 8.69
C ARG A 268 13.01 2.72 7.53
N TYR A 269 12.62 3.07 6.32
CA TYR A 269 13.31 2.66 5.11
C TYR A 269 13.08 3.67 4.00
N ASP A 270 13.95 3.65 3.00
CA ASP A 270 13.83 4.47 1.80
C ASP A 270 13.14 3.68 0.69
N ALA A 271 12.40 4.40 -0.16
CA ALA A 271 11.91 3.88 -1.42
C ALA A 271 12.19 4.87 -2.55
N ARG A 272 12.12 4.41 -3.79
CA ARG A 272 12.34 5.21 -4.99
C ARG A 272 11.28 4.87 -6.01
N THR A 273 10.79 5.89 -6.69
CA THR A 273 9.94 5.74 -7.88
C THR A 273 10.66 6.33 -9.08
N ARG A 274 10.70 5.60 -10.19
CA ARG A 274 11.15 6.07 -11.49
C ARG A 274 10.01 5.91 -12.47
N GLN A 275 9.81 6.90 -13.31
CA GLN A 275 8.81 6.79 -14.36
C GLN A 275 9.23 7.49 -15.64
N ALA A 276 8.81 6.91 -16.77
CA ALA A 276 8.85 7.52 -18.08
C ALA A 276 7.44 7.50 -18.67
N PHE A 277 7.06 8.56 -19.35
CA PHE A 277 5.70 8.69 -19.88
C PHE A 277 5.67 9.48 -21.18
N ILE A 278 4.71 9.13 -22.02
CA ILE A 278 4.45 9.78 -23.28
C ILE A 278 2.94 9.87 -23.52
N GLU A 279 2.51 10.95 -24.14
CA GLU A 279 1.11 11.17 -24.54
C GLU A 279 1.08 11.79 -25.92
N ALA A 280 0.24 11.23 -26.80
CA ALA A 280 -0.08 11.79 -28.10
C ALA A 280 -1.57 12.08 -28.18
N GLY A 281 -1.93 13.22 -28.78
CA GLY A 281 -3.32 13.62 -28.98
C GLY A 281 -3.51 14.40 -30.27
N TYR A 282 -4.74 14.47 -30.73
CA TYR A 282 -5.09 15.29 -31.89
C TYR A 282 -6.26 16.22 -31.54
N ARG A 283 -6.02 17.52 -31.60
CA ARG A 283 -7.02 18.54 -31.29
C ARG A 283 -7.83 18.90 -32.54
N PHE A 284 -9.12 18.69 -32.45
CA PHE A 284 -10.13 19.20 -33.38
C PHE A 284 -10.73 20.48 -32.81
N GLY A 285 -11.05 21.45 -33.68
CA GLY A 285 -11.68 22.71 -33.28
C GLY A 285 -10.72 23.89 -33.28
N GLY A 286 -11.17 24.99 -32.74
CA GLY A 286 -10.44 26.27 -32.70
C GLY A 286 -10.00 26.70 -31.30
N PRO A 287 -9.54 27.93 -31.14
CA PRO A 287 -9.09 28.45 -29.83
C PRO A 287 -10.19 28.49 -28.76
N GLU A 288 -11.43 28.74 -29.18
CA GLU A 288 -12.59 28.88 -28.27
C GLU A 288 -13.19 27.55 -27.80
N ALA A 289 -13.07 26.49 -28.60
CA ALA A 289 -13.55 25.18 -28.26
C ALA A 289 -12.77 24.11 -29.00
N GLY A 290 -12.42 23.06 -28.31
CA GLY A 290 -11.69 21.93 -28.89
C GLY A 290 -12.06 20.62 -28.27
N LEU A 291 -11.83 19.57 -29.05
CA LEU A 291 -11.97 18.18 -28.67
C LEU A 291 -10.66 17.45 -29.00
N GLU A 292 -10.09 16.72 -28.04
CA GLU A 292 -8.78 16.08 -28.18
C GLU A 292 -8.86 14.61 -27.75
N PRO A 293 -9.03 13.64 -28.69
CA PRO A 293 -8.69 12.24 -28.40
C PRO A 293 -7.21 12.14 -28.11
N TYR A 294 -6.86 11.32 -27.10
CA TYR A 294 -5.48 11.13 -26.69
C TYR A 294 -5.19 9.68 -26.28
N LEU A 295 -3.92 9.32 -26.39
CA LEU A 295 -3.35 8.08 -25.86
C LEU A 295 -2.14 8.43 -25.02
N GLN A 296 -2.11 7.96 -23.77
CA GLN A 296 -1.02 8.12 -22.84
C GLN A 296 -0.48 6.75 -22.44
N VAL A 297 0.83 6.61 -22.35
CA VAL A 297 1.51 5.43 -21.79
C VAL A 297 2.54 5.89 -20.78
N ALA A 298 2.58 5.22 -19.64
CA ALA A 298 3.58 5.43 -18.61
C ALA A 298 4.13 4.10 -18.10
N ARG A 299 5.43 4.02 -17.94
CA ARG A 299 6.12 2.96 -17.20
C ARG A 299 6.53 3.50 -15.85
N VAL A 300 6.14 2.82 -14.77
CA VAL A 300 6.42 3.19 -13.38
C VAL A 300 7.15 2.02 -12.73
N GLU A 301 8.28 2.31 -12.10
CA GLU A 301 9.08 1.35 -11.34
C GLU A 301 9.22 1.86 -9.92
N VAL A 302 8.95 0.99 -8.95
CA VAL A 302 9.07 1.28 -7.52
C VAL A 302 10.00 0.26 -6.90
N ASP A 303 10.99 0.75 -6.16
CA ASP A 303 12.05 0.01 -5.51
C ASP A 303 12.04 0.40 -4.02
N LEU A 304 11.80 -0.56 -3.12
CA LEU A 304 11.86 -0.37 -1.68
C LEU A 304 13.13 -0.99 -1.13
N LYS A 305 13.82 -0.23 -0.27
CA LYS A 305 14.96 -0.77 0.46
C LYS A 305 14.50 -1.74 1.55
N GLN A 306 15.46 -2.52 2.05
CA GLN A 306 15.27 -3.52 3.08
C GLN A 306 14.47 -2.98 4.27
N ILE A 307 13.47 -3.73 4.67
CA ILE A 307 12.61 -3.47 5.81
C ILE A 307 13.21 -4.16 7.03
N ASN A 308 13.29 -3.44 8.15
CA ASN A 308 13.71 -3.99 9.43
C ASN A 308 12.85 -3.37 10.53
N GLU A 309 11.81 -4.08 10.93
CA GLU A 309 10.95 -3.66 12.04
C GLU A 309 11.64 -3.88 13.39
N ARG A 310 11.25 -3.08 14.35
CA ARG A 310 11.65 -3.16 15.76
C ARG A 310 10.44 -2.98 16.65
N GLY A 311 10.49 -3.50 17.88
CA GLY A 311 9.45 -3.25 18.88
C GLY A 311 8.86 -4.50 19.52
N GLY A 312 9.29 -5.71 19.12
CA GLY A 312 8.84 -6.94 19.78
C GLY A 312 9.08 -8.22 18.99
N ALA A 313 8.51 -9.31 19.45
CA ALA A 313 8.68 -10.63 18.89
C ALA A 313 7.98 -10.81 17.53
N ALA A 314 6.95 -10.00 17.25
CA ALA A 314 6.24 -9.98 15.99
C ALA A 314 6.89 -9.07 14.92
N ALA A 315 8.08 -8.50 15.20
CA ALA A 315 8.81 -7.68 14.25
C ALA A 315 9.26 -8.49 13.04
N LEU A 316 9.24 -7.86 11.87
CA LEU A 316 9.55 -8.46 10.58
C LEU A 316 10.79 -7.82 9.96
N HIS A 317 11.54 -8.61 9.20
CA HIS A 317 12.57 -8.13 8.30
C HIS A 317 12.40 -8.74 6.93
N GLY A 318 12.87 -8.07 5.90
CA GLY A 318 12.78 -8.55 4.52
C GLY A 318 12.73 -7.41 3.52
N GLU A 319 12.11 -7.67 2.38
CA GLU A 319 12.02 -6.74 1.26
C GLU A 319 10.68 -6.86 0.54
N VAL A 320 10.32 -5.81 -0.18
CA VAL A 320 9.23 -5.84 -1.18
C VAL A 320 9.90 -6.00 -2.53
N ASP A 321 9.38 -6.87 -3.36
CA ASP A 321 9.88 -7.10 -4.70
C ASP A 321 9.81 -5.81 -5.53
N ASP A 322 10.84 -5.57 -6.34
CA ASP A 322 10.85 -4.45 -7.28
C ASP A 322 9.67 -4.56 -8.23
N THR A 323 8.97 -3.45 -8.42
CA THR A 323 7.72 -3.43 -9.17
C THR A 323 7.87 -2.62 -10.43
N GLY A 324 7.43 -3.19 -11.54
CA GLY A 324 7.32 -2.51 -12.82
C GLY A 324 5.93 -2.55 -13.41
N THR A 325 5.19 -1.45 -13.33
CA THR A 325 3.83 -1.32 -13.85
C THR A 325 3.80 -0.43 -15.07
N THR A 326 3.11 -0.87 -16.13
CA THR A 326 2.82 -0.07 -17.32
C THR A 326 1.35 0.33 -17.27
N VAL A 327 1.09 1.62 -17.41
CA VAL A 327 -0.25 2.20 -17.40
C VAL A 327 -0.50 2.84 -18.76
N ALA A 328 -1.53 2.39 -19.47
CA ALA A 328 -2.00 3.00 -20.71
C ALA A 328 -3.38 3.63 -20.47
N THR A 329 -3.59 4.84 -20.99
CA THR A 329 -4.88 5.54 -20.90
C THR A 329 -5.25 6.07 -22.28
N ALA A 330 -6.42 5.68 -22.79
CA ALA A 330 -7.02 6.25 -23.99
C ALA A 330 -8.24 7.09 -23.57
N GLY A 331 -8.38 8.29 -24.11
CA GLY A 331 -9.45 9.18 -23.67
C GLY A 331 -9.77 10.29 -24.64
N LEU A 332 -10.71 11.09 -24.21
CA LEU A 332 -11.21 12.26 -24.93
C LEU A 332 -11.25 13.43 -23.97
N ARG A 333 -10.59 14.54 -24.31
CA ARG A 333 -10.64 15.79 -23.59
C ARG A 333 -11.38 16.84 -24.40
N PHE A 334 -12.03 17.73 -23.72
CA PHE A 334 -12.64 18.94 -24.32
C PHE A 334 -12.18 20.17 -23.56
N ASP A 335 -12.17 21.28 -24.24
CA ASP A 335 -12.02 22.60 -23.65
C ASP A 335 -12.96 23.60 -24.32
N LYS A 336 -13.41 24.60 -23.55
CA LYS A 336 -14.29 25.66 -24.02
C LYS A 336 -13.98 26.96 -23.32
N GLY A 337 -13.75 28.03 -24.11
CA GLY A 337 -13.68 29.40 -23.64
C GLY A 337 -15.06 29.88 -23.20
N LEU A 338 -15.11 30.48 -22.02
CA LEU A 338 -16.31 31.10 -21.44
C LEU A 338 -16.16 32.62 -21.54
N LYS A 339 -17.07 33.28 -22.26
CA LYS A 339 -17.10 34.74 -22.39
C LYS A 339 -17.83 35.34 -21.19
N ALA A 340 -17.15 36.22 -20.44
CA ALA A 340 -17.83 37.07 -19.49
C ALA A 340 -18.38 38.30 -20.25
N SER A 341 -19.59 38.75 -19.87
CA SER A 341 -20.32 39.80 -20.57
C SER A 341 -19.62 41.16 -20.58
N PHE A 342 -18.50 41.32 -19.89
CA PHE A 342 -17.71 42.57 -19.78
C PHE A 342 -16.34 42.52 -20.45
N GLN A 343 -15.96 41.40 -21.09
CA GLN A 343 -14.69 41.23 -21.82
C GLN A 343 -14.90 40.64 -23.20
N GLN A 344 -14.17 41.16 -24.20
CA GLN A 344 -14.27 40.69 -25.60
C GLN A 344 -13.61 39.32 -25.81
N ASP A 345 -12.57 38.98 -25.03
CA ASP A 345 -11.84 37.70 -25.15
C ASP A 345 -12.16 36.76 -23.99
N SER A 346 -12.11 35.45 -24.29
CA SER A 346 -12.39 34.43 -23.31
C SER A 346 -11.22 34.26 -22.34
N TRP A 347 -11.30 34.92 -21.19
CA TRP A 347 -10.30 34.85 -20.12
C TRP A 347 -10.43 33.61 -19.24
N LEU A 348 -11.55 32.88 -19.35
CA LEU A 348 -11.88 31.72 -18.57
C LEU A 348 -12.11 30.53 -19.51
N HIS A 349 -11.46 29.38 -19.24
CA HIS A 349 -11.60 28.17 -20.00
C HIS A 349 -12.04 27.02 -19.09
N LEU A 350 -13.15 26.39 -19.46
CA LEU A 350 -13.58 25.11 -18.88
C LEU A 350 -12.88 23.97 -19.63
N ARG A 351 -12.34 23.01 -18.88
CA ARG A 351 -11.72 21.80 -19.42
C ARG A 351 -12.35 20.58 -18.77
N GLY A 352 -12.46 19.50 -19.53
CA GLY A 352 -12.90 18.24 -18.99
C GLY A 352 -12.45 17.09 -19.86
N GLY A 353 -12.55 15.88 -19.33
CA GLY A 353 -12.16 14.70 -20.07
C GLY A 353 -12.68 13.44 -19.43
N VAL A 354 -12.75 12.40 -20.26
CA VAL A 354 -13.03 11.04 -19.84
C VAL A 354 -12.06 10.11 -20.55
N GLY A 355 -11.55 9.11 -19.84
CA GLY A 355 -10.62 8.14 -20.39
C GLY A 355 -10.83 6.76 -19.78
N TYR A 356 -10.25 5.78 -20.45
CA TYR A 356 -10.16 4.41 -19.98
C TYR A 356 -8.69 4.07 -19.77
N ARG A 357 -8.36 3.72 -18.53
CA ARG A 357 -7.03 3.34 -18.07
C ARG A 357 -6.95 1.83 -17.99
N ARG A 358 -5.82 1.28 -18.44
CA ARG A 358 -5.44 -0.12 -18.25
C ARG A 358 -4.05 -0.20 -17.63
N ALA A 359 -3.91 -0.99 -16.57
CA ALA A 359 -2.64 -1.32 -15.95
C ALA A 359 -2.20 -2.72 -16.37
N SER A 360 -0.89 -2.92 -16.58
CA SER A 360 -0.27 -4.20 -16.94
C SER A 360 1.15 -4.29 -16.35
N GLY A 361 1.71 -5.51 -16.31
CA GLY A 361 2.96 -5.80 -15.60
C GLY A 361 2.68 -6.22 -14.16
N ASP A 362 3.57 -5.84 -13.24
CA ASP A 362 3.46 -6.22 -11.83
C ASP A 362 2.34 -5.41 -11.16
N ARG A 363 1.19 -6.03 -10.98
CA ARG A 363 0.01 -5.42 -10.36
C ARG A 363 -0.14 -5.74 -8.90
N ASN A 364 0.33 -6.92 -8.48
CA ASN A 364 0.39 -7.33 -7.10
C ASN A 364 1.75 -6.97 -6.55
N GLN A 365 1.76 -6.22 -5.47
CA GLN A 365 2.97 -5.97 -4.72
C GLN A 365 3.21 -7.15 -3.79
N VAL A 366 4.38 -7.73 -3.84
CA VAL A 366 4.76 -8.92 -3.06
C VAL A 366 5.89 -8.56 -2.11
N ALA A 367 5.77 -8.98 -0.85
CA ALA A 367 6.81 -8.85 0.15
C ALA A 367 7.30 -10.22 0.59
N ASN A 368 8.62 -10.39 0.63
CA ASN A 368 9.32 -11.54 1.19
C ASN A 368 9.80 -11.16 2.60
N LEU A 369 9.11 -11.65 3.62
CA LEU A 369 9.31 -11.27 5.00
C LEU A 369 9.67 -12.47 5.86
N ALA A 370 10.35 -12.22 6.99
CA ALA A 370 10.60 -13.20 8.03
C ALA A 370 10.43 -12.54 9.41
N PHE A 371 10.08 -13.31 10.44
CA PHE A 371 10.10 -12.82 11.81
C PHE A 371 11.54 -12.49 12.25
N ALA A 372 11.71 -11.45 13.06
CA ALA A 372 13.01 -10.84 13.38
C ALA A 372 14.11 -11.82 13.82
N ASN A 373 13.74 -12.92 14.48
CA ASN A 373 14.68 -13.93 14.98
C ASN A 373 14.59 -15.25 14.19
N SER A 374 14.13 -15.22 12.94
CA SER A 374 13.96 -16.38 12.08
C SER A 374 14.58 -16.14 10.72
N SER A 375 15.16 -17.20 10.13
CA SER A 375 15.57 -17.19 8.72
C SER A 375 14.49 -17.75 7.78
N THR A 376 13.37 -18.21 8.31
CA THR A 376 12.26 -18.74 7.50
C THR A 376 11.46 -17.57 6.95
N THR A 377 11.55 -17.40 5.64
CA THR A 377 10.79 -16.38 4.91
C THR A 377 9.38 -16.85 4.58
N PHE A 378 8.47 -15.89 4.46
CA PHE A 378 7.12 -16.10 3.95
C PHE A 378 6.74 -14.95 3.00
N VAL A 379 5.85 -15.27 2.08
CA VAL A 379 5.42 -14.34 1.03
C VAL A 379 4.07 -13.74 1.41
N VAL A 380 3.97 -12.41 1.33
CA VAL A 380 2.72 -11.68 1.56
C VAL A 380 2.41 -10.82 0.34
N GLU A 381 1.20 -10.95 -0.16
CA GLU A 381 0.68 -10.13 -1.25
C GLU A 381 -0.10 -8.93 -0.69
N GLY A 382 0.09 -7.77 -1.30
CA GLY A 382 -0.78 -6.60 -1.11
C GLY A 382 -1.99 -6.64 -2.04
N ALA A 383 -2.92 -5.71 -1.84
CA ALA A 383 -4.05 -5.52 -2.75
C ALA A 383 -3.56 -5.21 -4.17
N PRO A 384 -4.17 -5.77 -5.23
CA PRO A 384 -3.73 -5.52 -6.60
C PRO A 384 -4.09 -4.11 -7.07
N ILE A 385 -3.29 -3.57 -7.99
CA ILE A 385 -3.67 -2.39 -8.79
C ILE A 385 -4.87 -2.79 -9.67
N ALA A 386 -5.89 -1.93 -9.74
CA ALA A 386 -7.02 -2.18 -10.64
C ALA A 386 -6.56 -2.31 -12.09
N ASP A 387 -6.94 -3.41 -12.74
CA ASP A 387 -6.63 -3.69 -14.15
C ASP A 387 -7.09 -2.57 -15.05
N ASN A 388 -8.30 -2.10 -14.77
CA ASN A 388 -9.02 -1.14 -15.58
C ASN A 388 -9.65 -0.09 -14.67
N ALA A 389 -9.64 1.15 -15.13
CA ALA A 389 -10.34 2.25 -14.46
C ALA A 389 -10.86 3.27 -15.46
N VAL A 390 -11.98 3.88 -15.14
CA VAL A 390 -12.44 5.10 -15.83
C VAL A 390 -11.74 6.28 -15.19
N VAL A 391 -11.20 7.16 -16.01
CA VAL A 391 -10.58 8.42 -15.61
C VAL A 391 -11.54 9.54 -15.98
N ALA A 392 -11.84 10.44 -15.03
CA ALA A 392 -12.63 11.64 -15.27
C ALA A 392 -11.84 12.87 -14.83
N GLU A 393 -11.78 13.88 -15.67
CA GLU A 393 -11.06 15.12 -15.43
C GLU A 393 -12.00 16.31 -15.56
N LEU A 394 -11.83 17.32 -14.69
CA LEU A 394 -12.50 18.60 -14.78
C LEU A 394 -11.51 19.70 -14.38
N GLY A 395 -11.49 20.79 -15.10
CA GLY A 395 -10.58 21.90 -14.84
C GLY A 395 -11.14 23.22 -15.26
N LEU A 396 -10.68 24.25 -14.58
CA LEU A 396 -10.97 25.64 -14.87
C LEU A 396 -9.65 26.40 -14.96
N SER A 397 -9.43 27.13 -16.07
CA SER A 397 -8.24 27.94 -16.28
C SER A 397 -8.65 29.39 -16.46
N ALA A 398 -8.06 30.28 -15.70
CA ALA A 398 -8.30 31.70 -15.76
C ALA A 398 -7.01 32.46 -16.10
N TRP A 399 -7.03 33.29 -17.13
CA TRP A 399 -5.98 34.28 -17.42
C TRP A 399 -6.21 35.54 -16.57
N LEU A 400 -5.37 35.74 -15.55
CA LEU A 400 -5.43 36.90 -14.67
C LEU A 400 -4.82 38.14 -15.36
N THR A 401 -3.81 37.91 -16.17
CA THR A 401 -3.15 38.86 -17.07
C THR A 401 -2.67 38.11 -18.32
N PRO A 402 -2.20 38.81 -19.39
CA PRO A 402 -1.61 38.14 -20.54
C PRO A 402 -0.41 37.23 -20.21
N ARG A 403 0.17 37.36 -19.00
CA ARG A 403 1.34 36.61 -18.55
C ARG A 403 1.07 35.70 -17.36
N GLN A 404 -0.10 35.76 -16.73
CA GLN A 404 -0.41 35.00 -15.50
C GLN A 404 -1.68 34.18 -15.69
N GLN A 405 -1.58 32.94 -15.35
CA GLN A 405 -2.68 31.97 -15.42
C GLN A 405 -2.85 31.26 -14.08
N LEU A 406 -4.10 31.10 -13.69
CA LEU A 406 -4.52 30.26 -12.56
C LEU A 406 -5.33 29.09 -13.09
N ASP A 407 -4.93 27.87 -12.71
CA ASP A 407 -5.64 26.64 -13.06
C ASP A 407 -6.14 25.96 -11.79
N LEU A 408 -7.39 25.51 -11.82
CA LEU A 408 -7.98 24.61 -10.87
C LEU A 408 -8.26 23.28 -11.58
N GLY A 409 -7.92 22.16 -10.97
CA GLY A 409 -8.13 20.86 -11.57
C GLY A 409 -8.64 19.83 -10.57
N TYR A 410 -9.48 18.96 -11.06
CA TYR A 410 -9.93 17.75 -10.40
C TYR A 410 -9.69 16.57 -11.33
N SER A 411 -9.26 15.44 -10.79
CA SER A 411 -9.14 14.17 -11.49
C SER A 411 -9.61 13.02 -10.60
N GLY A 412 -10.48 12.17 -11.13
CA GLY A 412 -10.95 10.96 -10.47
C GLY A 412 -10.59 9.72 -11.29
N GLN A 413 -10.24 8.63 -10.61
CA GLN A 413 -10.07 7.31 -11.22
C GLN A 413 -10.98 6.32 -10.49
N TYR A 414 -11.72 5.53 -11.26
CA TYR A 414 -12.75 4.63 -10.76
C TYR A 414 -12.55 3.23 -11.38
N GLY A 415 -11.95 2.33 -10.61
CA GLY A 415 -11.82 0.91 -10.93
C GLY A 415 -12.83 0.07 -10.15
N SER A 416 -12.85 -1.24 -10.38
CA SER A 416 -13.74 -2.17 -9.68
C SER A 416 -13.49 -2.21 -8.17
N GLU A 417 -12.22 -2.09 -7.76
CA GLU A 417 -11.77 -2.20 -6.36
C GLU A 417 -10.93 -1.01 -5.92
N SER A 418 -10.90 0.05 -6.75
CA SER A 418 -10.10 1.24 -6.46
C SER A 418 -10.84 2.52 -6.82
N ARG A 419 -10.68 3.54 -5.98
CA ARG A 419 -11.17 4.89 -6.20
C ARG A 419 -10.08 5.86 -5.80
N ASP A 420 -9.79 6.78 -6.70
CA ASP A 420 -8.83 7.84 -6.43
C ASP A 420 -9.43 9.19 -6.84
N HIS A 421 -9.26 10.17 -5.99
CA HIS A 421 -9.71 11.55 -6.20
C HIS A 421 -8.55 12.48 -5.92
N SER A 422 -8.31 13.44 -6.81
CA SER A 422 -7.32 14.47 -6.58
C SER A 422 -7.81 15.83 -7.05
N ALA A 423 -7.32 16.85 -6.38
CA ALA A 423 -7.51 18.24 -6.77
C ALA A 423 -6.17 18.97 -6.77
N ASN A 424 -6.06 19.97 -7.62
CA ASN A 424 -4.86 20.79 -7.68
C ASN A 424 -5.20 22.26 -8.01
N VAL A 425 -4.31 23.13 -7.57
CA VAL A 425 -4.30 24.56 -7.91
C VAL A 425 -2.92 24.89 -8.44
N ARG A 426 -2.84 25.47 -9.63
CA ARG A 426 -1.58 25.91 -10.23
C ARG A 426 -1.63 27.37 -10.63
N TRP A 427 -0.58 28.09 -10.28
CA TRP A 427 -0.31 29.43 -10.77
C TRP A 427 0.91 29.40 -11.68
N SER A 428 0.79 30.00 -12.84
CA SER A 428 1.84 30.07 -13.87
C SER A 428 2.10 31.49 -14.28
N VAL A 429 3.35 31.83 -14.50
CA VAL A 429 3.80 33.16 -14.99
C VAL A 429 4.70 32.97 -16.21
N ARG A 430 4.56 33.82 -17.22
CA ARG A 430 5.43 33.91 -18.39
C ARG A 430 6.17 35.23 -18.43
N PHE A 431 7.41 35.22 -18.86
CA PHE A 431 8.30 36.38 -18.96
C PHE A 431 9.31 36.23 -20.11
#